data_3284172ba5415077a7dbc4f76a830a61
#
_entry.id   3284172ba5415077a7dbc4f76a830a61
#
_cell.length_a   1.000
_cell.length_b   1.000
_cell.length_c   1.000
_cell.angle_alpha   90.00
_cell.angle_beta   90.00
_cell.angle_gamma   90.00
#
_symmetry.space_group_name_H-M   'P 1'
#
loop_
_entity.id
_entity.type
_entity.pdbx_description
1 polymer ?
#
loop_
_entity_poly.entity_id
_entity_poly.type
_entity_poly.pdbx_seq_one_letter_code
_entity_poly.pdbx_strand_id
1 'polypeptide(L)'
;TGRFLQKRMEKREQQMPEYTRAFLKMLGGARPYVTMQSCKNQFYSDMITPLPDKIAVPGTEIHIFYALKMGEKYRSRYQQHFAAPVIHEQDLQHEELLACCPEKWVQLVKSIIH
;
A
#
# COMPACT_ATOMS: atom_id res chain seq x y z
N THR A 1 -21.20 -28.09 -10.05
CA THR A 1 -19.93 -27.62 -10.60
C THR A 1 -19.64 -26.16 -10.23
N GLY A 2 -20.38 -25.17 -10.72
CA GLY A 2 -20.17 -23.76 -10.36
C GLY A 2 -20.39 -23.47 -8.88
N ARG A 3 -21.45 -24.01 -8.28
CA ARG A 3 -21.73 -23.88 -6.84
C ARG A 3 -20.67 -24.51 -5.94
N PHE A 4 -20.07 -25.63 -6.37
CA PHE A 4 -19.01 -26.29 -5.61
C PHE A 4 -17.73 -25.47 -5.61
N LEU A 5 -17.33 -24.92 -6.74
CA LEU A 5 -16.18 -24.05 -6.85
C LEU A 5 -16.38 -22.75 -6.07
N GLN A 6 -17.57 -22.16 -6.14
CA GLN A 6 -17.92 -20.96 -5.38
C GLN A 6 -17.82 -21.20 -3.88
N LYS A 7 -18.43 -22.27 -3.36
CA LYS A 7 -18.33 -22.64 -1.95
C LYS A 7 -16.91 -22.89 -1.49
N ARG A 8 -16.09 -23.50 -2.35
CA ARG A 8 -14.69 -23.75 -2.05
C ARG A 8 -13.88 -22.46 -2.01
N MET A 9 -14.17 -21.51 -2.88
CA MET A 9 -13.57 -20.18 -2.89
C MET A 9 -13.99 -19.38 -1.65
N GLU A 10 -15.27 -19.38 -1.31
CA GLU A 10 -15.79 -18.71 -0.11
C GLU A 10 -15.16 -19.27 1.17
N LYS A 11 -14.99 -20.59 1.26
CA LYS A 11 -14.31 -21.23 2.39
C LYS A 11 -12.84 -20.84 2.47
N ARG A 12 -12.16 -20.73 1.34
CA ARG A 12 -10.77 -20.24 1.29
C ARG A 12 -10.67 -18.78 1.72
N GLU A 13 -11.57 -17.93 1.26
CA GLU A 13 -11.66 -16.54 1.66
C GLU A 13 -11.83 -16.37 3.17
N GLN A 14 -12.73 -17.17 3.78
CA GLN A 14 -12.97 -17.15 5.23
C GLN A 14 -11.74 -17.59 6.04
N GLN A 15 -10.86 -18.42 5.47
CA GLN A 15 -9.64 -18.89 6.11
C GLN A 15 -8.45 -17.95 5.93
N MET A 16 -8.56 -16.96 5.04
CA MET A 16 -7.49 -15.99 4.82
C MET A 16 -7.41 -14.99 5.96
N PRO A 17 -6.19 -14.50 6.30
CA PRO A 17 -6.04 -13.36 7.19
C PRO A 17 -6.87 -12.16 6.71
N GLU A 18 -7.39 -11.39 7.64
CA GLU A 18 -8.18 -10.19 7.34
C GLU A 18 -7.50 -9.25 6.36
N TYR A 19 -6.21 -9.04 6.54
CA TYR A 19 -5.39 -8.23 5.63
C TYR A 19 -5.46 -8.74 4.19
N THR A 20 -5.28 -10.05 3.98
CA THR A 20 -5.31 -10.65 2.64
C THR A 20 -6.68 -10.52 2.00
N ARG A 21 -7.75 -10.74 2.77
CA ARG A 21 -9.13 -10.56 2.27
C ARG A 21 -9.40 -9.13 1.86
N ALA A 22 -9.03 -8.17 2.70
CA ALA A 22 -9.23 -6.75 2.41
C ALA A 22 -8.47 -6.32 1.17
N PHE A 23 -7.24 -6.76 1.01
CA PHE A 23 -6.41 -6.49 -0.15
C PHE A 23 -6.98 -7.07 -1.44
N LEU A 24 -7.41 -8.33 -1.43
CA LEU A 24 -8.04 -8.98 -2.59
C LEU A 24 -9.36 -8.32 -2.97
N LYS A 25 -10.16 -7.89 -2.00
CA LYS A 25 -11.39 -7.15 -2.25
C LYS A 25 -11.12 -5.82 -2.93
N MET A 26 -10.11 -5.10 -2.48
CA MET A 26 -9.70 -3.82 -3.08
C MET A 26 -9.24 -4.03 -4.53
N LEU A 27 -8.41 -5.03 -4.80
CA LEU A 27 -7.96 -5.38 -6.15
C LEU A 27 -9.14 -5.78 -7.05
N GLY A 28 -10.07 -6.59 -6.53
CA GLY A 28 -11.27 -6.99 -7.26
C GLY A 28 -12.16 -5.81 -7.65
N GLY A 29 -12.28 -4.81 -6.77
CA GLY A 29 -13.01 -3.57 -7.05
C GLY A 29 -12.34 -2.71 -8.12
N ALA A 30 -11.01 -2.71 -8.19
CA ALA A 30 -10.25 -1.96 -9.18
C ALA A 30 -10.22 -2.64 -10.56
N ARG A 31 -10.35 -3.96 -10.60
CA ARG A 31 -10.19 -4.78 -11.81
C ARG A 31 -10.98 -4.30 -13.04
N PRO A 32 -12.27 -3.89 -12.92
CA PRO A 32 -13.03 -3.43 -14.08
C PRO A 32 -12.45 -2.17 -14.74
N TYR A 33 -11.64 -1.40 -14.01
CA TYR A 33 -11.09 -0.12 -14.45
C TYR A 33 -9.65 -0.21 -14.94
N VAL A 34 -9.06 -1.41 -14.88
CA VAL A 34 -7.64 -1.61 -15.20
C VAL A 34 -7.52 -2.56 -16.39
N THR A 35 -6.83 -2.12 -17.44
CA THR A 35 -6.54 -2.96 -18.61
C THR A 35 -5.20 -3.67 -18.45
N MET A 36 -5.03 -4.79 -19.18
CA MET A 36 -3.73 -5.47 -19.25
C MET A 36 -2.63 -4.54 -19.78
N GLN A 37 -2.97 -3.68 -20.76
CA GLN A 37 -2.01 -2.73 -21.30
C GLN A 37 -1.57 -1.69 -20.28
N SER A 38 -2.50 -1.16 -19.47
CA SER A 38 -2.14 -0.20 -18.42
C SER A 38 -1.27 -0.84 -17.33
N CYS A 39 -1.54 -2.08 -16.95
CA CYS A 39 -0.69 -2.83 -16.02
C CYS A 39 0.73 -3.02 -16.56
N LYS A 40 0.87 -3.40 -17.82
CA LYS A 40 2.18 -3.54 -18.48
C LYS A 40 2.93 -2.21 -18.54
N ASN A 41 2.24 -1.14 -18.89
CA ASN A 41 2.84 0.19 -18.96
C ASN A 41 3.32 0.67 -17.60
N GLN A 42 2.52 0.48 -16.56
CA GLN A 42 2.91 0.83 -15.19
C GLN A 42 4.11 0.02 -14.74
N PHE A 43 4.07 -1.30 -14.91
CA PHE A 43 5.18 -2.18 -14.54
C PHE A 43 6.47 -1.77 -15.25
N TYR A 44 6.40 -1.51 -16.56
CA TYR A 44 7.55 -1.05 -17.33
C TYR A 44 8.09 0.28 -16.80
N SER A 45 7.21 1.25 -16.57
CA SER A 45 7.58 2.56 -16.03
C SER A 45 8.26 2.43 -14.66
N ASP A 46 7.71 1.59 -13.77
CA ASP A 46 8.27 1.36 -12.44
C ASP A 46 9.68 0.74 -12.51
N MET A 47 9.93 -0.11 -13.51
CA MET A 47 11.22 -0.78 -13.68
C MET A 47 12.31 0.10 -14.27
N ILE A 48 11.97 1.06 -15.13
CA ILE A 48 12.95 1.85 -15.88
C ILE A 48 13.13 3.29 -15.39
N THR A 49 12.16 3.81 -14.63
CA THR A 49 12.19 5.21 -14.19
C THR A 49 13.06 5.34 -12.93
N PRO A 50 14.20 6.04 -12.99
CA PRO A 50 14.98 6.30 -11.79
C PRO A 50 14.26 7.29 -10.88
N LEU A 51 14.32 7.04 -9.58
CA LEU A 51 13.79 7.96 -8.59
C LEU A 51 14.92 8.93 -8.15
N PRO A 52 14.69 10.25 -8.16
CA PRO A 52 15.69 11.20 -7.69
C PRO A 52 16.03 10.99 -6.22
N ASP A 53 17.25 11.37 -5.83
CA ASP A 53 17.64 11.39 -4.42
C ASP A 53 17.21 12.70 -3.77
N LYS A 54 16.90 12.62 -2.46
CA LYS A 54 16.63 13.80 -1.61
C LYS A 54 15.54 14.73 -2.17
N ILE A 55 14.44 14.14 -2.63
CA ILE A 55 13.28 14.90 -3.09
C ILE A 55 12.79 15.81 -1.97
N ALA A 56 12.68 17.09 -2.27
CA ALA A 56 12.16 18.11 -1.37
C ALA A 56 11.24 19.06 -2.12
N VAL A 57 10.18 19.51 -1.43
CA VAL A 57 9.28 20.54 -1.94
C VAL A 57 9.30 21.70 -0.93
N PRO A 58 9.72 22.92 -1.31
CA PRO A 58 9.78 24.05 -0.38
C PRO A 58 8.45 24.29 0.31
N GLY A 59 8.47 24.47 1.63
CA GLY A 59 7.27 24.69 2.45
C GLY A 59 6.40 23.46 2.67
N THR A 60 6.86 22.26 2.27
CA THR A 60 6.12 21.01 2.41
C THR A 60 6.87 20.03 3.29
N GLU A 61 6.20 19.49 4.30
CA GLU A 61 6.71 18.38 5.09
C GLU A 61 6.36 17.05 4.42
N ILE A 62 7.31 16.11 4.47
CA ILE A 62 7.11 14.77 3.91
C ILE A 62 6.91 13.79 5.07
N HIS A 63 5.73 13.20 5.13
CA HIS A 63 5.38 12.20 6.13
C HIS A 63 5.17 10.84 5.48
N ILE A 64 5.79 9.80 6.04
CA ILE A 64 5.72 8.43 5.53
C ILE A 64 5.17 7.53 6.63
N PHE A 65 4.03 6.89 6.38
CA PHE A 65 3.51 5.82 7.22
C PHE A 65 4.16 4.52 6.81
N TYR A 66 5.09 4.06 7.63
CA TYR A 66 5.93 2.92 7.31
C TYR A 66 5.41 1.62 7.94
N ALA A 67 5.14 0.63 7.10
CA ALA A 67 4.74 -0.71 7.54
C ALA A 67 5.97 -1.51 7.96
N LEU A 68 6.17 -1.70 9.26
CA LEU A 68 7.36 -2.39 9.80
C LEU A 68 7.53 -3.82 9.27
N LYS A 69 6.42 -4.49 8.96
CA LYS A 69 6.46 -5.86 8.43
C LYS A 69 7.02 -5.96 7.01
N MET A 70 7.25 -4.85 6.35
CA MET A 70 7.99 -4.80 5.08
C MET A 70 9.51 -4.96 5.26
N GLY A 71 10.04 -4.78 6.46
CA GLY A 71 11.47 -4.85 6.77
C GLY A 71 12.23 -3.55 6.53
N GLU A 72 13.51 -3.51 6.91
CA GLU A 72 14.35 -2.30 6.90
C GLU A 72 14.78 -1.83 5.50
N LYS A 73 14.76 -2.71 4.53
CA LYS A 73 15.20 -2.41 3.16
C LYS A 73 14.48 -1.20 2.55
N TYR A 74 13.18 -1.11 2.77
CA TYR A 74 12.38 -0.03 2.20
C TYR A 74 12.54 1.28 2.96
N ARG A 75 12.76 1.21 4.28
CA ARG A 75 13.07 2.39 5.09
C ARG A 75 14.29 3.13 4.55
N SER A 76 15.37 2.41 4.28
CA SER A 76 16.60 2.98 3.71
C SER A 76 16.34 3.67 2.38
N ARG A 77 15.50 3.09 1.54
CA ARG A 77 15.11 3.70 0.25
C ARG A 77 14.34 5.00 0.43
N TYR A 78 13.40 5.05 1.36
CA TYR A 78 12.67 6.29 1.65
C TYR A 78 13.60 7.39 2.16
N GLN A 79 14.53 7.05 3.03
CA GLN A 79 15.53 8.00 3.53
C GLN A 79 16.50 8.48 2.45
N GLN A 80 16.78 7.65 1.46
CA GLN A 80 17.60 8.01 0.30
C GLN A 80 16.87 9.00 -0.62
N HIS A 81 15.62 8.70 -0.95
CA HIS A 81 14.88 9.40 -2.00
C HIS A 81 14.12 10.64 -1.52
N PHE A 82 13.83 10.76 -0.24
CA PHE A 82 13.14 11.91 0.33
C PHE A 82 14.04 12.69 1.29
N ALA A 83 13.99 14.01 1.21
CA ALA A 83 14.73 14.88 2.11
C ALA A 83 14.04 14.96 3.47
N ALA A 84 14.75 14.58 4.53
CA ALA A 84 14.29 14.66 5.92
C ALA A 84 12.84 14.17 6.14
N PRO A 85 12.47 12.95 5.70
CA PRO A 85 11.12 12.46 5.89
C PRO A 85 10.84 12.17 7.36
N VAL A 86 9.62 12.50 7.80
CA VAL A 86 9.12 12.09 9.12
C VAL A 86 8.49 10.71 8.97
N ILE A 87 9.12 9.68 9.53
CA ILE A 87 8.67 8.30 9.40
C ILE A 87 7.83 7.92 10.61
N HIS A 88 6.56 7.56 10.35
CA HIS A 88 5.62 7.06 11.33
C HIS A 88 5.53 5.54 11.21
N GLU A 89 6.11 4.83 12.17
CA GLU A 89 6.16 3.37 12.16
C GLU A 89 4.83 2.75 12.58
N GLN A 90 4.38 1.76 11.82
CA GLN A 90 3.20 0.96 12.11
C GLN A 90 3.57 -0.52 12.04
N ASP A 91 3.24 -1.30 13.08
CA ASP A 91 3.48 -2.75 13.08
C ASP A 91 2.40 -3.47 12.26
N LEU A 92 2.38 -3.19 10.97
CA LEU A 92 1.39 -3.65 10.00
C LEU A 92 2.08 -4.09 8.71
N GLN A 93 1.31 -4.77 7.86
CA GLN A 93 1.70 -5.13 6.50
C GLN A 93 1.55 -3.92 5.56
N HIS A 94 2.07 -4.06 4.35
CA HIS A 94 1.92 -3.06 3.29
C HIS A 94 0.45 -2.74 3.04
N GLU A 95 0.10 -1.45 3.12
CA GLU A 95 -1.26 -0.92 2.95
C GLU A 95 -2.32 -1.42 3.95
N GLU A 96 -1.96 -2.23 4.92
CA GLU A 96 -2.90 -2.73 5.92
C GLU A 96 -3.56 -1.59 6.72
N LEU A 97 -2.83 -0.53 7.00
CA LEU A 97 -3.35 0.64 7.71
C LEU A 97 -4.58 1.23 7.00
N LEU A 98 -4.48 1.42 5.69
CA LEU A 98 -5.59 1.96 4.88
C LEU A 98 -6.68 0.91 4.63
N ALA A 99 -6.30 -0.33 4.33
CA ALA A 99 -7.24 -1.39 3.95
C ALA A 99 -8.04 -1.94 5.14
N CYS A 100 -7.41 -2.08 6.32
CA CYS A 100 -8.01 -2.73 7.48
C CYS A 100 -8.29 -1.78 8.65
N CYS A 101 -7.61 -0.64 8.72
CA CYS A 101 -7.69 0.30 9.84
C CYS A 101 -7.95 1.74 9.36
N PRO A 102 -9.01 1.99 8.55
CA PRO A 102 -9.24 3.31 7.95
C PRO A 102 -9.46 4.41 8.99
N GLU A 103 -10.05 4.11 10.12
CA GLU A 103 -10.25 5.08 11.21
C GLU A 103 -8.92 5.52 11.82
N LYS A 104 -8.01 4.57 12.05
CA LYS A 104 -6.65 4.86 12.53
C LYS A 104 -5.88 5.69 11.50
N TRP A 105 -6.02 5.39 10.22
CA TRP A 105 -5.46 6.18 9.13
C TRP A 105 -5.92 7.64 9.20
N VAL A 106 -7.22 7.87 9.33
CA VAL A 106 -7.79 9.21 9.44
C VAL A 106 -7.26 9.95 10.66
N GLN A 107 -7.18 9.30 11.82
CA GLN A 107 -6.65 9.90 13.05
C GLN A 107 -5.17 10.30 12.89
N LEU A 108 -4.36 9.43 12.30
CA LEU A 108 -2.94 9.74 12.05
C LEU A 108 -2.76 10.92 11.10
N VAL A 109 -3.53 10.98 10.03
CA VAL A 109 -3.51 12.12 9.09
C VAL A 109 -3.93 13.40 9.79
N LYS A 110 -4.99 13.38 10.58
CA LYS A 110 -5.44 14.54 11.36
C LYS A 110 -4.41 15.04 12.36
N SER A 111 -3.60 14.14 12.94
CA SER A 111 -2.54 14.52 13.89
C SER A 111 -1.39 15.28 13.23
N ILE A 112 -1.23 15.17 11.92
CA ILE A 112 -0.17 15.80 11.14
C ILE A 112 -0.63 17.14 10.53
N ILE A 113 -1.90 17.22 10.15
CA ILE A 113 -2.47 18.43 9.54
C ILE A 113 -2.65 19.50 10.61
N HIS A 114 -2.09 20.65 10.37
CA HIS A 114 -2.13 21.82 11.27
C HIS A 114 -3.24 22.80 10.89
#